data_6a3af7e5374d769bbfeed60d52a41501
#
_entry.id   6a3af7e5374d769bbfeed60d52a41501
#
_cell.length_a   1.000
_cell.length_b   1.000
_cell.length_c   1.000
_cell.angle_alpha   90.00
_cell.angle_beta   90.00
_cell.angle_gamma   90.00
#
_symmetry.space_group_name_H-M   'P 1'
#
loop_
_entity.id
_entity.type
_entity.pdbx_description
1 polymer ?
#
loop_
_entity_poly.entity_id
_entity_poly.type
_entity_poly.pdbx_seq_one_letter_code
_entity_poly.pdbx_strand_id
1 'polypeptide(L)'
;MDQEKQLLAQAVAGDKEALEALLCSVQDMVFNLSLRMLGVVPDAEDATQEILMKVMTHLASFRQDSSLSTWVFRIALNHLKGSQKGMFAQRPLSFEIYGEDIASGRERDVPDLSGGVEEALLERELKLSCSNVMLQCLCPEERAIYVLGTMFRLNSRVAAEVLEMTPENYRQRLSRIRKKVGAFLSEYCGLSGTGICACQRRIHYAIATHRLNPAHLSFSTMPQCQYQEIVSCTDAMEQLDDLSQIFADFPAYRTPERITEWVRRMMAGSAFTTVVQKEGAR
;
A
#
# COMPACT_ATOMS: atom_id res chain seq x y z
N MET A 1 -8.78 -12.42 -20.36
CA MET A 1 -8.96 -11.28 -21.29
C MET A 1 -10.40 -11.11 -21.75
N ASP A 2 -11.08 -12.12 -22.31
CA ASP A 2 -12.48 -11.94 -22.76
C ASP A 2 -13.47 -11.73 -21.62
N GLN A 3 -13.31 -12.43 -20.51
CA GLN A 3 -14.20 -12.32 -19.36
C GLN A 3 -14.12 -10.94 -18.67
N GLU A 4 -12.92 -10.35 -18.52
CA GLU A 4 -12.73 -9.01 -17.95
C GLU A 4 -13.34 -7.93 -18.85
N LYS A 5 -13.17 -8.05 -20.17
CA LYS A 5 -13.78 -7.12 -21.14
C LYS A 5 -15.30 -7.20 -21.14
N GLN A 6 -15.84 -8.42 -21.01
CA GLN A 6 -17.29 -8.61 -20.91
C GLN A 6 -17.85 -8.01 -19.63
N LEU A 7 -17.19 -8.27 -18.49
CA LEU A 7 -17.56 -7.70 -17.18
C LEU A 7 -17.53 -6.17 -17.23
N LEU A 8 -16.49 -5.59 -17.82
CA LEU A 8 -16.36 -4.15 -18.01
C LEU A 8 -17.49 -3.58 -18.85
N ALA A 9 -17.82 -4.21 -19.98
CA ALA A 9 -18.90 -3.75 -20.85
C ALA A 9 -20.26 -3.78 -20.15
N GLN A 10 -20.54 -4.83 -19.37
CA GLN A 10 -21.77 -4.94 -18.57
C GLN A 10 -21.81 -3.86 -17.46
N ALA A 11 -20.69 -3.65 -16.76
CA ALA A 11 -20.60 -2.62 -15.72
C ALA A 11 -20.83 -1.21 -16.27
N VAL A 12 -20.25 -0.88 -17.44
CA VAL A 12 -20.47 0.40 -18.14
C VAL A 12 -21.92 0.53 -18.65
N ALA A 13 -22.56 -0.58 -19.00
CA ALA A 13 -23.99 -0.59 -19.38
C ALA A 13 -24.95 -0.43 -18.18
N GLY A 14 -24.41 -0.35 -16.95
CA GLY A 14 -25.20 -0.14 -15.73
C GLY A 14 -25.59 -1.41 -14.99
N ASP A 15 -25.01 -2.57 -15.35
CA ASP A 15 -25.17 -3.81 -14.60
C ASP A 15 -24.46 -3.69 -13.26
N LYS A 16 -25.23 -3.74 -12.17
CA LYS A 16 -24.73 -3.56 -10.80
C LYS A 16 -23.88 -4.73 -10.33
N GLU A 17 -24.24 -5.95 -10.69
CA GLU A 17 -23.49 -7.14 -10.28
C GLU A 17 -22.13 -7.18 -10.97
N ALA A 18 -22.09 -6.83 -12.25
CA ALA A 18 -20.85 -6.70 -12.99
C ALA A 18 -19.94 -5.60 -12.42
N LEU A 19 -20.50 -4.45 -12.03
CA LEU A 19 -19.74 -3.37 -11.41
C LEU A 19 -19.22 -3.76 -10.02
N GLU A 20 -20.04 -4.40 -9.17
CA GLU A 20 -19.60 -4.91 -7.87
C GLU A 20 -18.44 -5.89 -8.04
N ALA A 21 -18.56 -6.87 -8.95
CA ALA A 21 -17.51 -7.83 -9.24
C ALA A 21 -16.21 -7.15 -9.71
N LEU A 22 -16.33 -6.12 -10.55
CA LEU A 22 -15.18 -5.35 -11.03
C LEU A 22 -14.49 -4.57 -9.90
N LEU A 23 -15.24 -3.89 -9.04
CA LEU A 23 -14.69 -3.18 -7.87
C LEU A 23 -14.04 -4.16 -6.89
N CYS A 24 -14.68 -5.30 -6.63
CA CYS A 24 -14.11 -6.35 -5.77
C CYS A 24 -12.81 -6.93 -6.35
N SER A 25 -12.66 -7.01 -7.67
CA SER A 25 -11.43 -7.52 -8.29
C SER A 25 -10.21 -6.61 -8.10
N VAL A 26 -10.40 -5.32 -7.86
CA VAL A 26 -9.32 -4.33 -7.71
C VAL A 26 -9.16 -3.83 -6.27
N GLN A 27 -10.10 -4.10 -5.38
CA GLN A 27 -10.11 -3.51 -4.02
C GLN A 27 -8.86 -3.87 -3.21
N ASP A 28 -8.40 -5.13 -3.25
CA ASP A 28 -7.21 -5.56 -2.49
C ASP A 28 -5.95 -4.85 -2.98
N MET A 29 -5.82 -4.66 -4.28
CA MET A 29 -4.74 -3.87 -4.90
C MET A 29 -4.77 -2.42 -4.42
N VAL A 30 -5.92 -1.78 -4.46
CA VAL A 30 -6.10 -0.38 -4.03
C VAL A 30 -5.82 -0.23 -2.54
N PHE A 31 -6.32 -1.15 -1.69
CA PHE A 31 -6.09 -1.14 -0.26
C PHE A 31 -4.59 -1.27 0.08
N ASN A 32 -3.90 -2.26 -0.50
CA ASN A 32 -2.47 -2.44 -0.24
C ASN A 32 -1.65 -1.26 -0.73
N LEU A 33 -1.98 -0.67 -1.88
CA LEU A 33 -1.32 0.54 -2.35
C LEU A 33 -1.54 1.70 -1.37
N SER A 34 -2.78 1.93 -0.94
CA SER A 34 -3.13 2.97 0.03
C SER A 34 -2.38 2.77 1.36
N LEU A 35 -2.32 1.54 1.86
CA LEU A 35 -1.61 1.20 3.09
C LEU A 35 -0.11 1.50 3.00
N ARG A 36 0.55 1.16 1.87
CA ARG A 36 1.98 1.44 1.66
C ARG A 36 2.26 2.92 1.47
N MET A 37 1.33 3.65 0.85
CA MET A 37 1.47 5.08 0.64
C MET A 37 1.21 5.90 1.91
N LEU A 38 0.26 5.51 2.76
CA LEU A 38 -0.19 6.29 3.93
C LEU A 38 0.36 5.75 5.26
N GLY A 39 0.67 4.46 5.37
CA GLY A 39 1.33 3.84 6.51
C GLY A 39 0.42 3.38 7.64
N VAL A 40 -0.87 3.78 7.67
CA VAL A 40 -1.84 3.42 8.72
C VAL A 40 -3.13 2.88 8.13
N VAL A 41 -3.70 1.87 8.79
CA VAL A 41 -4.86 1.13 8.30
C VAL A 41 -6.11 2.01 8.15
N PRO A 42 -6.52 2.85 9.12
CA PRO A 42 -7.71 3.70 8.96
C PRO A 42 -7.63 4.64 7.76
N ASP A 43 -6.49 5.33 7.56
CA ASP A 43 -6.32 6.22 6.42
C ASP A 43 -6.31 5.45 5.09
N ALA A 44 -5.76 4.22 5.08
CA ALA A 44 -5.75 3.36 3.91
C ALA A 44 -7.16 2.90 3.53
N GLU A 45 -8.01 2.61 4.50
CA GLU A 45 -9.41 2.24 4.26
C GLU A 45 -10.22 3.40 3.70
N ASP A 46 -10.10 4.60 4.30
CA ASP A 46 -10.74 5.81 3.81
C ASP A 46 -10.32 6.09 2.36
N ALA A 47 -9.01 6.09 2.11
CA ALA A 47 -8.48 6.32 0.77
C ALA A 47 -8.95 5.25 -0.23
N THR A 48 -9.06 3.99 0.20
CA THR A 48 -9.57 2.90 -0.64
C THR A 48 -11.00 3.17 -1.06
N GLN A 49 -11.88 3.57 -0.14
CA GLN A 49 -13.27 3.93 -0.47
C GLN A 49 -13.34 5.10 -1.46
N GLU A 50 -12.57 6.16 -1.22
CA GLU A 50 -12.53 7.33 -2.09
C GLU A 50 -12.00 6.99 -3.50
N ILE A 51 -10.98 6.11 -3.59
CA ILE A 51 -10.43 5.64 -4.87
C ILE A 51 -11.43 4.76 -5.60
N LEU A 52 -12.09 3.81 -4.93
CA LEU A 52 -13.10 2.96 -5.54
C LEU A 52 -14.29 3.77 -6.06
N MET A 53 -14.70 4.84 -5.35
CA MET A 53 -15.70 5.78 -5.88
C MET A 53 -15.23 6.46 -7.16
N LYS A 54 -13.95 6.90 -7.21
CA LYS A 54 -13.39 7.50 -8.43
C LYS A 54 -13.31 6.50 -9.58
N VAL A 55 -12.92 5.26 -9.31
CA VAL A 55 -12.92 4.18 -10.31
C VAL A 55 -14.32 4.00 -10.87
N MET A 56 -15.34 3.90 -10.03
CA MET A 56 -16.72 3.73 -10.43
C MET A 56 -17.22 4.91 -11.29
N THR A 57 -17.00 6.13 -10.83
CA THR A 57 -17.51 7.34 -11.52
C THR A 57 -16.81 7.58 -12.86
N HIS A 58 -15.56 7.17 -13.00
CA HIS A 58 -14.80 7.37 -14.24
C HIS A 58 -14.76 6.12 -15.14
N LEU A 59 -15.47 5.03 -14.78
CA LEU A 59 -15.38 3.76 -15.50
C LEU A 59 -15.77 3.88 -16.99
N ALA A 60 -16.79 4.69 -17.28
CA ALA A 60 -17.21 4.94 -18.66
C ALA A 60 -16.14 5.65 -19.52
N SER A 61 -15.16 6.33 -18.90
CA SER A 61 -14.04 6.98 -19.59
C SER A 61 -12.86 6.04 -19.86
N PHE A 62 -12.89 4.82 -19.35
CA PHE A 62 -11.82 3.85 -19.56
C PHE A 62 -11.79 3.33 -20.99
N ARG A 63 -10.78 3.75 -21.76
CA ARG A 63 -10.67 3.46 -23.21
C ARG A 63 -10.10 2.09 -23.54
N GLN A 64 -9.73 1.27 -22.54
CA GLN A 64 -9.06 -0.03 -22.72
C GLN A 64 -7.71 0.03 -23.48
N ASP A 65 -7.05 1.19 -23.47
CA ASP A 65 -5.70 1.35 -24.05
C ASP A 65 -4.62 0.69 -23.15
N SER A 66 -4.95 0.40 -21.90
CA SER A 66 -4.14 -0.33 -20.93
C SER A 66 -4.99 -1.36 -20.19
N SER A 67 -4.38 -2.17 -19.30
CA SER A 67 -5.15 -3.05 -18.42
C SER A 67 -5.98 -2.23 -17.41
N LEU A 68 -7.08 -2.82 -16.93
CA LEU A 68 -7.89 -2.21 -15.88
C LEU A 68 -7.03 -1.87 -14.64
N SER A 69 -6.18 -2.80 -14.21
CA SER A 69 -5.29 -2.59 -13.07
C SER A 69 -4.33 -1.42 -13.29
N THR A 70 -3.75 -1.26 -14.48
CA THR A 70 -2.88 -0.12 -14.82
C THR A 70 -3.63 1.20 -14.69
N TRP A 71 -4.84 1.26 -15.21
CA TRP A 71 -5.70 2.44 -15.13
C TRP A 71 -6.10 2.77 -13.68
N VAL A 72 -6.48 1.74 -12.90
CA VAL A 72 -6.80 1.90 -11.48
C VAL A 72 -5.59 2.36 -10.66
N PHE A 73 -4.38 1.81 -10.91
CA PHE A 73 -3.15 2.29 -10.28
C PHE A 73 -2.92 3.78 -10.51
N ARG A 74 -3.18 4.27 -11.73
CA ARG A 74 -3.03 5.70 -12.06
C ARG A 74 -3.99 6.56 -11.27
N ILE A 75 -5.28 6.19 -11.20
CA ILE A 75 -6.28 6.88 -10.38
C ILE A 75 -5.87 6.89 -8.91
N ALA A 76 -5.48 5.73 -8.38
CA ALA A 76 -5.10 5.57 -6.99
C ALA A 76 -3.88 6.41 -6.63
N LEU A 77 -2.81 6.36 -7.41
CA LEU A 77 -1.60 7.15 -7.14
C LEU A 77 -1.83 8.65 -7.26
N ASN A 78 -2.63 9.09 -8.22
CA ASN A 78 -2.98 10.52 -8.33
C ASN A 78 -3.76 11.01 -7.10
N HIS A 79 -4.61 10.16 -6.53
CA HIS A 79 -5.29 10.46 -5.27
C HIS A 79 -4.32 10.48 -4.09
N LEU A 80 -3.50 9.44 -3.95
CA LEU A 80 -2.62 9.23 -2.79
C LEU A 80 -1.45 10.22 -2.72
N LYS A 81 -0.87 10.63 -3.85
CA LYS A 81 0.20 11.64 -3.89
C LYS A 81 -0.25 13.01 -3.40
N GLY A 82 -1.52 13.36 -3.59
CA GLY A 82 -2.11 14.61 -3.10
C GLY A 82 -2.70 14.53 -1.69
N SER A 83 -2.66 13.36 -1.03
CA SER A 83 -3.26 13.16 0.29
C SER A 83 -2.49 13.93 1.37
N GLN A 84 -3.25 14.63 2.23
CA GLN A 84 -2.74 15.25 3.47
C GLN A 84 -2.86 14.29 4.67
N LYS A 85 -3.31 13.05 4.45
CA LYS A 85 -3.42 11.97 5.45
C LYS A 85 -2.15 11.12 5.45
N GLY A 86 -1.97 10.35 6.50
CA GLY A 86 -0.88 9.39 6.64
C GLY A 86 -0.09 9.58 7.91
N MET A 87 0.67 8.56 8.28
CA MET A 87 1.37 8.41 9.56
C MET A 87 2.25 9.63 9.94
N PHE A 88 2.86 10.28 8.96
CA PHE A 88 3.79 11.41 9.17
C PHE A 88 3.41 12.64 8.34
N ALA A 89 2.12 12.81 8.01
CA ALA A 89 1.67 13.94 7.19
C ALA A 89 2.00 15.31 7.82
N GLN A 90 1.88 15.42 9.15
CA GLN A 90 2.16 16.67 9.88
C GLN A 90 3.64 16.85 10.26
N ARG A 91 4.40 15.76 10.35
CA ARG A 91 5.84 15.77 10.72
C ARG A 91 6.56 14.77 9.81
N PRO A 92 6.99 15.21 8.62
CA PRO A 92 7.67 14.33 7.67
C PRO A 92 8.86 13.62 8.30
N LEU A 93 8.93 12.31 8.08
CA LEU A 93 10.02 11.47 8.52
C LEU A 93 11.10 11.43 7.43
N SER A 94 12.38 11.38 7.84
CA SER A 94 13.49 11.11 6.94
C SER A 94 14.30 9.91 7.43
N PHE A 95 15.16 9.36 6.58
CA PHE A 95 16.06 8.27 6.97
C PHE A 95 17.04 8.71 8.06
N GLU A 96 17.49 9.96 8.04
CA GLU A 96 18.37 10.54 9.03
C GLU A 96 17.67 10.58 10.41
N ILE A 97 16.48 11.18 10.48
CA ILE A 97 15.70 11.27 11.73
C ILE A 97 15.38 9.87 12.27
N TYR A 98 15.02 8.93 11.39
CA TYR A 98 14.67 7.58 11.82
C TYR A 98 15.91 6.79 12.25
N GLY A 99 17.03 6.97 11.58
CA GLY A 99 18.32 6.39 11.96
C GLY A 99 18.80 6.90 13.32
N GLU A 100 18.74 8.20 13.55
CA GLU A 100 19.05 8.83 14.84
C GLU A 100 18.16 8.32 15.96
N ASP A 101 16.86 8.14 15.73
CA ASP A 101 15.95 7.54 16.72
C ASP A 101 16.36 6.11 17.07
N ILE A 102 16.75 5.30 16.08
CA ILE A 102 17.25 3.94 16.31
C ILE A 102 18.58 3.96 17.07
N ALA A 103 19.51 4.81 16.67
CA ALA A 103 20.84 4.91 17.29
C ALA A 103 20.82 5.50 18.71
N SER A 104 19.76 6.24 19.06
CA SER A 104 19.66 6.94 20.35
C SER A 104 19.63 6.02 21.58
N GLY A 105 19.27 4.74 21.38
CA GLY A 105 19.15 3.75 22.47
C GLY A 105 18.04 4.03 23.48
N ARG A 106 17.09 4.91 23.16
CA ARG A 106 15.97 5.29 24.04
C ARG A 106 15.08 4.12 24.46
N GLU A 107 15.13 3.01 23.71
CA GLU A 107 14.40 1.78 24.04
C GLU A 107 14.89 1.07 25.30
N ARG A 108 16.10 1.41 25.82
CA ARG A 108 16.75 0.68 26.95
C ARG A 108 16.08 0.92 28.29
N ASP A 109 15.49 2.10 28.46
CA ASP A 109 14.95 2.55 29.75
C ASP A 109 13.41 2.51 29.79
N VAL A 110 12.77 1.84 28.83
CA VAL A 110 11.32 1.75 28.78
C VAL A 110 10.84 0.52 29.57
N PRO A 111 9.90 0.69 30.51
CA PRO A 111 9.35 -0.43 31.28
C PRO A 111 8.52 -1.36 30.38
N ASP A 112 8.13 -2.53 30.90
CA ASP A 112 7.21 -3.43 30.21
C ASP A 112 5.83 -2.78 30.07
N LEU A 113 5.41 -2.62 28.83
CA LEU A 113 4.13 -2.03 28.43
C LEU A 113 3.27 -3.02 27.62
N SER A 114 3.62 -4.32 27.62
CA SER A 114 2.93 -5.35 26.81
C SER A 114 1.47 -5.55 27.19
N GLY A 115 1.09 -5.18 28.43
CA GLY A 115 -0.27 -5.38 28.93
C GLY A 115 -0.68 -6.87 29.00
N GLY A 116 0.30 -7.79 29.08
CA GLY A 116 0.08 -9.23 29.09
C GLY A 116 -0.10 -9.87 27.70
N VAL A 117 0.08 -9.11 26.63
CA VAL A 117 0.08 -9.64 25.26
C VAL A 117 1.41 -10.37 24.99
N GLU A 118 1.33 -11.51 24.32
CA GLU A 118 2.50 -12.32 23.98
C GLU A 118 3.53 -11.52 23.17
N GLU A 119 4.79 -11.52 23.61
CA GLU A 119 5.87 -10.73 23.04
C GLU A 119 6.12 -11.06 21.55
N ALA A 120 6.02 -12.34 21.19
CA ALA A 120 6.16 -12.77 19.78
C ALA A 120 5.13 -12.15 18.85
N LEU A 121 3.90 -11.95 19.34
CA LEU A 121 2.83 -11.30 18.58
C LEU A 121 3.09 -9.80 18.44
N LEU A 122 3.56 -9.15 19.50
CA LEU A 122 3.96 -7.73 19.49
C LEU A 122 5.16 -7.49 18.57
N GLU A 123 6.15 -8.40 18.60
CA GLU A 123 7.30 -8.35 17.70
C GLU A 123 6.88 -8.46 16.23
N ARG A 124 5.97 -9.39 15.93
CA ARG A 124 5.42 -9.54 14.58
C ARG A 124 4.69 -8.27 14.12
N GLU A 125 3.82 -7.71 14.97
CA GLU A 125 3.12 -6.44 14.70
C GLU A 125 4.11 -5.31 14.43
N LEU A 126 5.14 -5.19 15.26
CA LEU A 126 6.18 -4.18 15.10
C LEU A 126 6.93 -4.34 13.78
N LYS A 127 7.32 -5.55 13.39
CA LYS A 127 8.00 -5.81 12.11
C LYS A 127 7.15 -5.37 10.93
N LEU A 128 5.85 -5.71 10.94
CA LEU A 128 4.92 -5.36 9.88
C LEU A 128 4.67 -3.84 9.80
N SER A 129 4.53 -3.17 10.94
CA SER A 129 4.37 -1.71 10.98
C SER A 129 5.66 -0.97 10.59
N CYS A 130 6.82 -1.49 10.99
CA CYS A 130 8.13 -0.88 10.73
C CYS A 130 8.40 -0.69 9.23
N SER A 131 7.97 -1.63 8.38
CA SER A 131 8.10 -1.50 6.93
C SER A 131 7.34 -0.28 6.40
N ASN A 132 6.14 -0.02 6.94
CA ASN A 132 5.35 1.14 6.57
C ASN A 132 5.98 2.45 7.08
N VAL A 133 6.54 2.44 8.30
CA VAL A 133 7.31 3.59 8.84
C VAL A 133 8.51 3.91 7.95
N MET A 134 9.28 2.92 7.56
CA MET A 134 10.44 3.10 6.67
C MET A 134 10.04 3.69 5.32
N LEU A 135 8.93 3.25 4.73
CA LEU A 135 8.40 3.81 3.49
C LEU A 135 8.06 5.31 3.63
N GLN A 136 7.68 5.79 4.81
CA GLN A 136 7.40 7.20 5.05
C GLN A 136 8.67 8.08 5.03
N CYS A 137 9.87 7.50 5.12
CA CYS A 137 11.13 8.22 4.92
C CYS A 137 11.38 8.61 3.44
N LEU A 138 10.64 8.02 2.51
CA LEU A 138 10.65 8.39 1.10
C LEU A 138 9.60 9.48 0.84
N CYS A 139 9.93 10.45 -0.01
CA CYS A 139 8.91 11.38 -0.48
C CYS A 139 7.80 10.63 -1.27
N PRO A 140 6.58 11.18 -1.40
CA PRO A 140 5.46 10.47 -2.02
C PRO A 140 5.76 9.89 -3.41
N GLU A 141 6.54 10.60 -4.23
CA GLU A 141 6.93 10.12 -5.57
C GLU A 141 7.93 8.96 -5.50
N GLU A 142 8.97 9.06 -4.66
CA GLU A 142 9.94 7.98 -4.46
C GLU A 142 9.25 6.74 -3.88
N ARG A 143 8.33 6.95 -2.95
CA ARG A 143 7.54 5.89 -2.34
C ARG A 143 6.68 5.16 -3.37
N ALA A 144 5.98 5.89 -4.25
CA ALA A 144 5.21 5.30 -5.34
C ALA A 144 6.08 4.44 -6.27
N ILE A 145 7.25 4.95 -6.69
CA ILE A 145 8.20 4.21 -7.53
C ILE A 145 8.64 2.92 -6.83
N TYR A 146 9.03 3.02 -5.55
CA TYR A 146 9.51 1.88 -4.77
C TYR A 146 8.41 0.83 -4.55
N VAL A 147 7.22 1.26 -4.17
CA VAL A 147 6.07 0.37 -3.91
C VAL A 147 5.68 -0.38 -5.18
N LEU A 148 5.55 0.31 -6.32
CA LEU A 148 5.22 -0.35 -7.58
C LEU A 148 6.29 -1.37 -8.02
N GLY A 149 7.58 -1.02 -7.92
CA GLY A 149 8.65 -1.86 -8.43
C GLY A 149 9.13 -2.94 -7.49
N THR A 150 9.07 -2.72 -6.18
CA THR A 150 9.61 -3.66 -5.19
C THR A 150 8.51 -4.51 -4.57
N MET A 151 7.38 -3.91 -4.19
CA MET A 151 6.31 -4.61 -3.47
C MET A 151 5.27 -5.22 -4.43
N PHE A 152 4.79 -4.44 -5.41
CA PHE A 152 3.88 -4.95 -6.44
C PHE A 152 4.60 -5.65 -7.60
N ARG A 153 5.91 -5.52 -7.69
CA ARG A 153 6.76 -6.16 -8.71
C ARG A 153 6.30 -5.89 -10.15
N LEU A 154 5.76 -4.68 -10.40
CA LEU A 154 5.37 -4.30 -11.75
C LEU A 154 6.62 -4.18 -12.64
N ASN A 155 6.50 -4.66 -13.88
CA ASN A 155 7.55 -4.43 -14.86
C ASN A 155 7.72 -2.94 -15.18
N SER A 156 8.91 -2.55 -15.65
CA SER A 156 9.27 -1.14 -15.83
C SER A 156 8.40 -0.40 -16.85
N ARG A 157 7.79 -1.10 -17.82
CA ARG A 157 6.89 -0.47 -18.81
C ARG A 157 5.57 -0.08 -18.17
N VAL A 158 4.93 -1.02 -17.45
CA VAL A 158 3.66 -0.78 -16.75
C VAL A 158 3.82 0.27 -15.64
N ALA A 159 4.87 0.16 -14.81
CA ALA A 159 5.11 1.13 -13.75
C ALA A 159 5.40 2.54 -14.30
N ALA A 160 6.14 2.63 -15.40
CA ALA A 160 6.43 3.91 -16.07
C ALA A 160 5.15 4.52 -16.69
N GLU A 161 4.30 3.70 -17.30
CA GLU A 161 2.98 4.12 -17.80
C GLU A 161 2.10 4.68 -16.68
N VAL A 162 2.02 3.98 -15.54
CA VAL A 162 1.27 4.41 -14.35
C VAL A 162 1.78 5.76 -13.82
N LEU A 163 3.11 5.97 -13.84
CA LEU A 163 3.77 7.15 -13.29
C LEU A 163 4.00 8.27 -14.31
N GLU A 164 3.54 8.08 -15.57
CA GLU A 164 3.68 9.06 -16.67
C GLU A 164 5.13 9.45 -16.93
N MET A 165 6.04 8.47 -16.94
CA MET A 165 7.47 8.65 -17.23
C MET A 165 7.98 7.61 -18.21
N THR A 166 9.25 7.76 -18.66
CA THR A 166 9.87 6.74 -19.51
C THR A 166 10.31 5.52 -18.68
N PRO A 167 10.27 4.29 -19.25
CA PRO A 167 10.75 3.10 -18.56
C PRO A 167 12.22 3.21 -18.10
N GLU A 168 13.05 3.91 -18.86
CA GLU A 168 14.44 4.13 -18.50
C GLU A 168 14.58 5.03 -17.27
N ASN A 169 13.87 6.17 -17.23
CA ASN A 169 13.84 7.07 -16.08
C ASN A 169 13.32 6.32 -14.84
N TYR A 170 12.26 5.51 -14.98
CA TYR A 170 11.73 4.69 -13.92
C TYR A 170 12.79 3.73 -13.35
N ARG A 171 13.49 2.96 -14.21
CA ARG A 171 14.54 2.02 -13.75
C ARG A 171 15.67 2.73 -13.01
N GLN A 172 16.15 3.86 -13.54
CA GLN A 172 17.21 4.65 -12.90
C GLN A 172 16.78 5.17 -11.53
N ARG A 173 15.56 5.71 -11.42
CA ARG A 173 15.02 6.21 -10.13
C ARG A 173 14.83 5.06 -9.15
N LEU A 174 14.22 3.95 -9.56
CA LEU A 174 14.02 2.76 -8.72
C LEU A 174 15.33 2.22 -8.18
N SER A 175 16.37 2.09 -9.03
CA SER A 175 17.70 1.65 -8.62
C SER A 175 18.30 2.55 -7.53
N ARG A 176 18.22 3.89 -7.70
CA ARG A 176 18.70 4.85 -6.69
C ARG A 176 17.94 4.73 -5.37
N ILE A 177 16.61 4.59 -5.44
CA ILE A 177 15.77 4.44 -4.25
C ILE A 177 16.08 3.14 -3.52
N ARG A 178 16.22 2.02 -4.23
CA ARG A 178 16.63 0.73 -3.65
C ARG A 178 17.97 0.83 -2.93
N LYS A 179 18.97 1.49 -3.53
CA LYS A 179 20.28 1.72 -2.88
C LYS A 179 20.13 2.56 -1.61
N LYS A 180 19.32 3.62 -1.63
CA LYS A 180 19.05 4.46 -0.45
C LYS A 180 18.39 3.66 0.68
N VAL A 181 17.39 2.87 0.35
CA VAL A 181 16.70 1.98 1.30
C VAL A 181 17.65 0.89 1.80
N GLY A 182 18.39 0.23 0.91
CA GLY A 182 19.35 -0.83 1.25
C GLY A 182 20.46 -0.35 2.19
N ALA A 183 21.02 0.85 1.95
CA ALA A 183 22.00 1.46 2.83
C ALA A 183 21.44 1.68 4.26
N PHE A 184 20.23 2.23 4.36
CA PHE A 184 19.55 2.39 5.65
C PHE A 184 19.31 1.05 6.35
N LEU A 185 18.84 0.04 5.62
CA LEU A 185 18.61 -1.30 6.19
C LEU A 185 19.89 -1.94 6.69
N SER A 186 20.97 -1.87 5.91
CA SER A 186 22.27 -2.41 6.29
C SER A 186 22.81 -1.77 7.57
N GLU A 187 22.62 -0.46 7.73
CA GLU A 187 23.14 0.29 8.87
C GLU A 187 22.26 0.11 10.12
N TYR A 188 20.94 0.15 9.97
CA TYR A 188 20.04 0.25 11.11
C TYR A 188 19.18 -1.00 11.35
N CYS A 189 18.73 -1.74 10.34
CA CYS A 189 17.76 -2.80 10.51
C CYS A 189 18.42 -4.15 10.85
N GLY A 190 18.13 -4.72 12.01
CA GLY A 190 18.69 -6.03 12.42
C GLY A 190 18.26 -7.20 11.53
N LEU A 191 17.17 -7.08 10.77
CA LEU A 191 16.76 -8.09 9.79
C LEU A 191 17.75 -8.21 8.61
N SER A 192 18.58 -7.19 8.38
CA SER A 192 19.65 -7.23 7.39
C SER A 192 20.85 -8.11 7.83
N GLY A 193 20.89 -8.48 9.09
CA GLY A 193 22.02 -9.19 9.70
C GLY A 193 23.20 -8.29 10.12
N THR A 194 23.21 -7.01 9.77
CA THR A 194 24.28 -6.05 10.06
C THR A 194 23.83 -4.86 10.88
N GLY A 195 22.52 -4.52 10.84
CA GLY A 195 21.98 -3.35 11.52
C GLY A 195 21.88 -3.51 13.04
N ILE A 196 21.87 -2.38 13.74
CA ILE A 196 21.89 -2.28 15.22
C ILE A 196 20.54 -2.48 15.89
N CYS A 197 19.43 -2.35 15.17
CA CYS A 197 18.08 -2.47 15.68
C CYS A 197 17.72 -3.93 15.95
N ALA A 198 17.19 -4.23 17.14
CA ALA A 198 16.53 -5.50 17.43
C ALA A 198 15.05 -5.25 17.68
N CYS A 199 14.16 -5.85 16.87
CA CYS A 199 12.73 -5.61 16.95
C CYS A 199 12.19 -5.87 18.36
N GLN A 200 12.57 -6.98 18.98
CA GLN A 200 12.15 -7.36 20.32
C GLN A 200 12.45 -6.26 21.36
N ARG A 201 13.65 -5.67 21.34
CA ARG A 201 14.03 -4.59 22.27
C ARG A 201 13.24 -3.28 22.07
N ARG A 202 12.67 -3.09 20.89
CA ARG A 202 11.93 -1.86 20.54
C ARG A 202 10.43 -1.96 20.76
N ILE A 203 9.89 -3.09 21.20
CA ILE A 203 8.46 -3.28 21.43
C ILE A 203 7.91 -2.23 22.37
N HIS A 204 8.45 -2.15 23.59
CA HIS A 204 7.95 -1.24 24.62
C HIS A 204 8.15 0.24 24.24
N TYR A 205 9.25 0.57 23.57
CA TYR A 205 9.47 1.89 23.03
C TYR A 205 8.46 2.25 21.93
N ALA A 206 8.11 1.31 21.07
CA ALA A 206 7.07 1.52 20.07
C ALA A 206 5.69 1.73 20.71
N ILE A 207 5.39 1.05 21.82
CA ILE A 207 4.17 1.26 22.59
C ILE A 207 4.19 2.65 23.26
N ALA A 208 5.28 3.01 23.93
CA ALA A 208 5.43 4.31 24.59
C ALA A 208 5.34 5.49 23.61
N THR A 209 5.76 5.30 22.36
CA THR A 209 5.69 6.30 21.29
C THR A 209 4.42 6.18 20.42
N HIS A 210 3.43 5.39 20.85
CA HIS A 210 2.15 5.18 20.18
C HIS A 210 2.25 4.64 18.75
N ARG A 211 3.36 3.96 18.40
CA ARG A 211 3.54 3.28 17.13
C ARG A 211 3.00 1.85 17.13
N LEU A 212 2.80 1.26 18.29
CA LEU A 212 2.21 -0.04 18.53
C LEU A 212 1.20 0.07 19.65
N ASN A 213 0.01 -0.52 19.46
CA ASN A 213 -1.03 -0.59 20.48
C ASN A 213 -1.30 -2.05 20.81
N PRO A 214 -0.92 -2.54 22.02
CA PRO A 214 -1.14 -3.93 22.40
C PRO A 214 -2.62 -4.35 22.42
N ALA A 215 -3.51 -3.38 22.72
CA ALA A 215 -4.95 -3.64 22.75
C ALA A 215 -5.58 -3.70 21.35
N HIS A 216 -4.86 -3.27 20.32
CA HIS A 216 -5.39 -3.22 18.95
C HIS A 216 -4.27 -3.44 17.93
N LEU A 217 -4.02 -4.69 17.60
CA LEU A 217 -3.03 -5.08 16.60
C LEU A 217 -3.63 -4.97 15.20
N SER A 218 -3.07 -4.09 14.39
CA SER A 218 -3.64 -3.76 13.08
C SER A 218 -3.16 -4.66 11.95
N PHE A 219 -1.89 -5.08 11.99
CA PHE A 219 -1.26 -5.79 10.86
C PHE A 219 -1.26 -7.30 11.04
N SER A 220 -0.99 -7.79 12.25
CA SER A 220 -0.89 -9.23 12.52
C SER A 220 -2.23 -9.94 12.51
N THR A 221 -3.34 -9.21 12.66
CA THR A 221 -4.71 -9.73 12.65
C THR A 221 -5.38 -9.66 11.29
N MET A 222 -4.85 -8.87 10.35
CA MET A 222 -5.42 -8.78 9.01
C MET A 222 -5.22 -10.08 8.21
N PRO A 223 -6.26 -10.57 7.50
CA PRO A 223 -6.10 -11.67 6.55
C PRO A 223 -5.08 -11.31 5.47
N GLN A 224 -4.16 -12.23 5.21
CA GLN A 224 -3.10 -12.05 4.22
C GLN A 224 -3.47 -12.67 2.88
N CYS A 225 -2.92 -12.14 1.82
CA CYS A 225 -2.94 -12.71 0.47
C CYS A 225 -1.57 -12.57 -0.19
N GLN A 226 -1.37 -13.20 -1.34
CA GLN A 226 -0.14 -13.02 -2.12
C GLN A 226 -0.28 -11.82 -3.08
N TYR A 227 0.81 -11.06 -3.30
CA TYR A 227 0.81 -9.97 -4.29
C TYR A 227 0.45 -10.45 -5.69
N GLN A 228 0.80 -11.69 -6.04
CA GLN A 228 0.45 -12.29 -7.33
C GLN A 228 -1.07 -12.47 -7.53
N GLU A 229 -1.83 -12.62 -6.43
CA GLU A 229 -3.30 -12.64 -6.50
C GLU A 229 -3.88 -11.25 -6.76
N ILE A 230 -3.15 -10.19 -6.40
CA ILE A 230 -3.57 -8.79 -6.53
C ILE A 230 -3.25 -8.23 -7.91
N VAL A 231 -2.12 -8.65 -8.49
CA VAL A 231 -1.61 -8.11 -9.76
C VAL A 231 -1.33 -9.24 -10.73
N SER A 232 -2.15 -9.36 -11.76
CA SER A 232 -2.03 -10.38 -12.81
C SER A 232 -0.92 -10.12 -13.84
N CYS A 233 -0.08 -9.11 -13.67
CA CYS A 233 0.92 -8.67 -14.64
C CYS A 233 2.34 -8.85 -14.08
N THR A 234 2.80 -10.10 -14.00
CA THR A 234 4.20 -10.38 -13.72
C THR A 234 4.91 -10.89 -14.97
N ASP A 235 5.51 -9.97 -15.73
CA ASP A 235 6.59 -10.33 -16.64
C ASP A 235 7.94 -10.16 -15.97
N ALA A 236 8.86 -11.09 -16.28
CA ALA A 236 10.21 -11.31 -15.82
C ALA A 236 10.85 -10.20 -14.96
N MET A 237 11.13 -10.56 -13.74
CA MET A 237 11.73 -9.76 -12.70
C MET A 237 13.12 -9.25 -13.09
N GLU A 238 13.31 -7.94 -13.00
CA GLU A 238 14.63 -7.39 -12.72
C GLU A 238 15.09 -7.94 -11.34
N GLN A 239 16.30 -8.48 -11.27
CA GLN A 239 16.85 -9.03 -10.02
C GLN A 239 16.77 -7.96 -8.92
N LEU A 240 16.12 -8.32 -7.81
CA LEU A 240 16.10 -7.48 -6.62
C LEU A 240 17.44 -7.61 -5.91
N ASP A 241 18.00 -6.49 -5.44
CA ASP A 241 19.09 -6.54 -4.48
C ASP A 241 18.63 -7.28 -3.21
N ASP A 242 19.50 -8.11 -2.62
CA ASP A 242 19.15 -8.97 -1.47
C ASP A 242 18.44 -8.23 -0.32
N LEU A 243 18.84 -6.99 -0.02
CA LEU A 243 18.22 -6.21 1.05
C LEU A 243 16.84 -5.66 0.69
N SER A 244 16.56 -5.42 -0.59
CA SER A 244 15.22 -5.05 -1.06
C SER A 244 14.22 -6.20 -0.90
N GLN A 245 14.69 -7.45 -0.88
CA GLN A 245 13.87 -8.64 -0.65
C GLN A 245 13.16 -8.60 0.71
N ILE A 246 13.82 -8.07 1.75
CA ILE A 246 13.24 -7.97 3.11
C ILE A 246 11.85 -7.31 3.08
N PHE A 247 11.65 -6.29 2.22
CA PHE A 247 10.36 -5.61 2.08
C PHE A 247 9.49 -6.15 0.95
N ALA A 248 10.09 -6.78 -0.05
CA ALA A 248 9.34 -7.45 -1.11
C ALA A 248 8.52 -8.64 -0.57
N ASP A 249 9.03 -9.29 0.48
CA ASP A 249 8.40 -10.44 1.13
C ASP A 249 7.40 -10.06 2.25
N PHE A 250 7.20 -8.77 2.51
CA PHE A 250 6.16 -8.34 3.44
C PHE A 250 4.77 -8.65 2.88
N PRO A 251 3.83 -9.12 3.72
CA PRO A 251 2.55 -9.61 3.25
C PRO A 251 1.72 -8.52 2.59
N ALA A 252 0.96 -8.90 1.58
CA ALA A 252 -0.21 -8.19 1.13
C ALA A 252 -1.42 -8.61 1.98
N TYR A 253 -2.41 -7.76 2.07
CA TYR A 253 -3.58 -7.98 2.90
C TYR A 253 -4.85 -8.00 2.07
N ARG A 254 -5.81 -8.82 2.49
CA ARG A 254 -7.19 -8.69 2.02
C ARG A 254 -7.77 -7.38 2.51
N THR A 255 -8.55 -6.76 1.68
CA THR A 255 -9.31 -5.57 2.05
C THR A 255 -10.20 -5.88 3.25
N PRO A 256 -10.20 -5.04 4.30
CA PRO A 256 -11.08 -5.24 5.44
C PRO A 256 -12.55 -5.38 5.02
N GLU A 257 -13.27 -6.33 5.62
CA GLU A 257 -14.64 -6.70 5.25
C GLU A 257 -15.59 -5.50 5.21
N ARG A 258 -15.40 -4.54 6.11
CA ARG A 258 -16.17 -3.29 6.15
C ARG A 258 -16.12 -2.48 4.83
N ILE A 259 -15.03 -2.57 4.06
CA ILE A 259 -14.94 -1.89 2.74
C ILE A 259 -15.74 -2.69 1.71
N THR A 260 -15.63 -4.01 1.70
CA THR A 260 -16.43 -4.87 0.82
C THR A 260 -17.93 -4.69 1.08
N GLU A 261 -18.33 -4.63 2.36
CA GLU A 261 -19.71 -4.33 2.75
C GLU A 261 -20.14 -2.92 2.35
N TRP A 262 -19.24 -1.95 2.46
CA TRP A 262 -19.50 -0.59 2.01
C TRP A 262 -19.75 -0.54 0.50
N VAL A 263 -18.95 -1.24 -0.33
CA VAL A 263 -19.19 -1.37 -1.78
C VAL A 263 -20.59 -1.94 -2.04
N ARG A 264 -20.97 -3.04 -1.38
CA ARG A 264 -22.30 -3.65 -1.52
C ARG A 264 -23.44 -2.69 -1.14
N ARG A 265 -23.29 -1.98 -0.01
CA ARG A 265 -24.29 -0.99 0.43
C ARG A 265 -24.44 0.18 -0.53
N MET A 266 -23.32 0.67 -1.06
CA MET A 266 -23.31 1.72 -2.07
C MET A 266 -24.06 1.28 -3.34
N MET A 267 -23.83 0.04 -3.79
CA MET A 267 -24.50 -0.52 -4.97
C MET A 267 -25.99 -0.78 -4.75
N ALA A 268 -26.40 -1.10 -3.53
CA ALA A 268 -27.81 -1.28 -3.17
C ALA A 268 -28.59 0.03 -3.04
N GLY A 269 -27.90 1.16 -2.82
CA GLY A 269 -28.51 2.47 -2.58
C GLY A 269 -28.99 3.18 -3.86
N SER A 270 -29.99 4.08 -3.70
CA SER A 270 -30.51 4.92 -4.81
C SER A 270 -29.48 5.95 -5.32
N ALA A 271 -28.46 6.27 -4.54
CA ALA A 271 -27.36 7.16 -4.94
C ALA A 271 -26.60 6.67 -6.18
N PHE A 272 -26.51 5.37 -6.38
CA PHE A 272 -25.91 4.76 -7.57
C PHE A 272 -26.58 5.20 -8.87
N THR A 273 -27.91 5.18 -8.92
CA THR A 273 -28.69 5.56 -10.10
C THR A 273 -28.46 7.02 -10.49
N THR A 274 -28.22 7.89 -9.51
CA THR A 274 -28.00 9.32 -9.72
C THR A 274 -26.61 9.64 -10.27
N VAL A 275 -25.57 8.87 -9.91
CA VAL A 275 -24.18 9.09 -10.34
C VAL A 275 -23.98 8.58 -11.77
N VAL A 276 -24.46 7.37 -12.10
CA VAL A 276 -24.29 6.76 -13.43
C VAL A 276 -25.13 7.47 -14.50
N GLN A 277 -26.34 7.96 -14.14
CA GLN A 277 -27.21 8.67 -15.09
C GLN A 277 -26.77 10.10 -15.41
N LYS A 278 -26.04 10.78 -14.53
CA LYS A 278 -25.57 12.15 -14.77
C LYS A 278 -24.37 12.26 -15.72
N GLU A 279 -23.56 11.23 -15.84
CA GLU A 279 -22.39 11.24 -16.74
C GLU A 279 -22.67 10.64 -18.13
N GLY A 280 -23.70 9.81 -18.26
CA GLY A 280 -24.18 9.33 -19.58
C GLY A 280 -24.94 10.38 -20.42
N ALA A 281 -25.14 11.58 -19.88
CA ALA A 281 -25.85 12.69 -20.53
C ALA A 281 -24.93 13.88 -20.89
N ARG A 282 -23.60 13.67 -20.91
CA ARG A 282 -22.63 14.68 -21.38
C ARG A 282 -21.80 14.17 -22.57
#